data_3d7db36c13059c1c8d1d3c6cc5312db8
#
_entry.id   3d7db36c13059c1c8d1d3c6cc5312db8
#
_cell.length_a   1.000
_cell.length_b   1.000
_cell.length_c   1.000
_cell.angle_alpha   90.00
_cell.angle_beta   90.00
_cell.angle_gamma   90.00
#
_symmetry.space_group_name_H-M   'P 1'
#
loop_
_entity.id
_entity.type
_entity.pdbx_description
1 polymer ?
#
loop_
_entity_poly.entity_id
_entity_poly.type
_entity_poly.pdbx_seq_one_letter_code
_entity_poly.pdbx_strand_id
1 'polypeptide(L)'
;MRLFFSLMAVGATVAVISAFLLWIAARLSTSAAEMRDAMLDSVAGYELWLACGVAAIATLGSLYLSEIVHLIPCKLCWFQRIFMYPLVVVLGVAARRRDASVRLTTMLLAWIGAAIAVYHYAIQRYPSLGGGSCDASAPCSAAYIWQWDFVSIPYMAASAFGLILVLMFALRSNVARMLPSESAE
;
A
#
# COMPACT_ATOMS: atom_id res chain seq x y z
N MET A 1 -6.67 18.88 6.46
CA MET A 1 -6.46 17.92 5.38
C MET A 1 -5.06 17.28 5.39
N ARG A 2 -3.95 18.05 5.38
CA ARG A 2 -2.58 17.48 5.43
C ARG A 2 -2.39 16.55 6.63
N LEU A 3 -2.79 16.98 7.82
CA LEU A 3 -2.70 16.20 9.06
C LEU A 3 -3.47 14.87 8.95
N PHE A 4 -4.66 14.91 8.38
CA PHE A 4 -5.50 13.71 8.19
C PHE A 4 -4.80 12.64 7.34
N PHE A 5 -4.29 13.00 6.15
CA PHE A 5 -3.56 12.05 5.30
C PHE A 5 -2.25 11.57 5.94
N SER A 6 -1.56 12.45 6.68
CA SER A 6 -0.34 12.06 7.40
C SER A 6 -0.63 11.04 8.52
N LEU A 7 -1.68 11.25 9.29
CA LEU A 7 -2.11 10.30 10.34
C LEU A 7 -2.52 8.95 9.74
N MET A 8 -3.27 8.97 8.64
CA MET A 8 -3.64 7.72 7.94
C MET A 8 -2.41 6.96 7.42
N ALA A 9 -1.43 7.67 6.85
CA ALA A 9 -0.20 7.06 6.36
C ALA A 9 0.63 6.46 7.50
N VAL A 10 0.76 7.15 8.63
CA VAL A 10 1.45 6.63 9.82
C VAL A 10 0.70 5.42 10.36
N GLY A 11 -0.62 5.47 10.48
CA GLY A 11 -1.44 4.33 10.90
C GLY A 11 -1.27 3.12 9.99
N ALA A 12 -1.26 3.33 8.66
CA ALA A 12 -0.99 2.28 7.68
C ALA A 12 0.41 1.68 7.85
N THR A 13 1.43 2.54 8.06
CA THR A 13 2.80 2.08 8.30
C THR A 13 2.91 1.25 9.58
N VAL A 14 2.28 1.70 10.67
CA VAL A 14 2.23 0.93 11.93
C VAL A 14 1.56 -0.42 11.71
N ALA A 15 0.44 -0.48 10.98
CA ALA A 15 -0.24 -1.72 10.66
C ALA A 15 0.65 -2.67 9.83
N VAL A 16 1.36 -2.16 8.82
CA VAL A 16 2.30 -2.94 7.99
C VAL A 16 3.44 -3.51 8.84
N ILE A 17 4.07 -2.67 9.67
CA ILE A 17 5.18 -3.10 10.55
C ILE A 17 4.67 -4.13 11.57
N SER A 18 3.53 -3.88 12.21
CA SER A 18 2.95 -4.81 13.19
C SER A 18 2.60 -6.15 12.56
N ALA A 19 2.02 -6.17 11.37
CA ALA A 19 1.71 -7.41 10.64
C ALA A 19 2.99 -8.19 10.30
N PHE A 20 4.05 -7.49 9.86
CA PHE A 20 5.34 -8.11 9.54
C PHE A 20 6.02 -8.69 10.79
N LEU A 21 6.07 -7.92 11.89
CA LEU A 21 6.65 -8.38 13.16
C LEU A 21 5.87 -9.58 13.73
N LEU A 22 4.55 -9.52 13.67
CA LEU A 22 3.69 -10.63 14.11
C LEU A 22 3.91 -11.89 13.25
N TRP A 23 4.09 -11.71 11.94
CA TRP A 23 4.39 -12.83 11.05
C TRP A 23 5.73 -13.49 11.38
N ILE A 24 6.77 -12.72 11.72
CA ILE A 24 8.06 -13.25 12.18
C ILE A 24 7.90 -13.92 13.54
N ALA A 25 7.25 -13.27 14.50
CA ALA A 25 7.05 -13.81 15.86
C ALA A 25 6.25 -15.13 15.84
N ALA A 26 5.29 -15.27 14.93
CA ALA A 26 4.50 -16.48 14.73
C ALA A 26 5.33 -17.69 14.23
N ARG A 27 6.57 -17.46 13.76
CA ARG A 27 7.53 -18.53 13.45
C ARG A 27 8.27 -19.04 14.67
N LEU A 28 8.28 -18.27 15.76
CA LEU A 28 9.08 -18.50 16.95
C LEU A 28 8.21 -18.87 18.18
N SER A 29 6.93 -18.54 18.18
CA SER A 29 6.02 -18.70 19.32
C SER A 29 4.62 -19.10 18.89
N THR A 30 4.05 -20.10 19.59
CA THR A 30 2.68 -20.58 19.38
C THR A 30 1.65 -19.49 19.72
N SER A 31 1.85 -18.73 20.81
CA SER A 31 0.97 -17.63 21.20
C SER A 31 0.93 -16.52 20.14
N ALA A 32 2.07 -16.20 19.51
CA ALA A 32 2.09 -15.25 18.40
C ALA A 32 1.40 -15.81 17.13
N ALA A 33 1.48 -17.12 16.92
CA ALA A 33 0.75 -17.77 15.82
C ALA A 33 -0.76 -17.69 16.04
N GLU A 34 -1.24 -17.95 17.25
CA GLU A 34 -2.67 -17.81 17.61
C GLU A 34 -3.16 -16.35 17.41
N MET A 35 -2.35 -15.38 17.86
CA MET A 35 -2.68 -13.95 17.65
C MET A 35 -2.74 -13.59 16.16
N ARG A 36 -1.79 -14.07 15.35
CA ARG A 36 -1.82 -13.87 13.89
C ARG A 36 -3.09 -14.46 13.29
N ASP A 37 -3.46 -15.69 13.69
CA ASP A 37 -4.62 -16.38 13.15
C ASP A 37 -5.92 -15.67 13.55
N ALA A 38 -6.04 -15.19 14.78
CA ALA A 38 -7.15 -14.36 15.22
C ALA A 38 -7.27 -13.05 14.42
N MET A 39 -6.12 -12.40 14.11
CA MET A 39 -6.13 -11.21 13.24
C MET A 39 -6.54 -11.54 11.80
N LEU A 40 -6.07 -12.65 11.24
CA LEU A 40 -6.47 -13.09 9.90
C LEU A 40 -7.97 -13.40 9.85
N ASP A 41 -8.52 -14.03 10.89
CA ASP A 41 -9.94 -14.34 10.98
C ASP A 41 -10.79 -13.07 11.09
N SER A 42 -10.31 -12.03 11.77
CA SER A 42 -11.02 -10.76 11.91
C SER A 42 -11.19 -10.00 10.58
N VAL A 43 -10.31 -10.21 9.61
CA VAL A 43 -10.38 -9.58 8.28
C VAL A 43 -10.87 -10.53 7.20
N ALA A 44 -11.13 -11.80 7.53
CA ALA A 44 -11.53 -12.82 6.58
C ALA A 44 -12.81 -12.42 5.82
N GLY A 45 -12.73 -12.47 4.50
CA GLY A 45 -13.81 -12.09 3.59
C GLY A 45 -13.94 -10.59 3.31
N TYR A 46 -13.22 -9.72 4.04
CA TYR A 46 -13.21 -8.27 3.82
C TYR A 46 -11.91 -7.75 3.20
N GLU A 47 -10.91 -8.59 2.98
CA GLU A 47 -9.57 -8.20 2.54
C GLU A 47 -9.60 -7.39 1.24
N LEU A 48 -10.40 -7.82 0.26
CA LEU A 48 -10.55 -7.14 -1.02
C LEU A 48 -11.25 -5.79 -0.88
N TRP A 49 -12.27 -5.68 -0.01
CA TRP A 49 -12.96 -4.43 0.27
C TRP A 49 -12.05 -3.44 1.01
N LEU A 50 -11.28 -3.91 1.99
CA LEU A 50 -10.31 -3.09 2.71
C LEU A 50 -9.22 -2.58 1.77
N ALA A 51 -8.67 -3.46 0.92
CA ALA A 51 -7.67 -3.08 -0.08
C ALA A 51 -8.23 -2.07 -1.10
N CYS A 52 -9.47 -2.26 -1.55
CA CYS A 52 -10.17 -1.31 -2.42
C CYS A 52 -10.34 0.05 -1.71
N GLY A 53 -10.72 0.06 -0.45
CA GLY A 53 -10.86 1.28 0.36
C GLY A 53 -9.54 2.04 0.49
N VAL A 54 -8.43 1.33 0.76
CA VAL A 54 -7.09 1.92 0.80
C VAL A 54 -6.71 2.55 -0.54
N ALA A 55 -6.89 1.82 -1.65
CA ALA A 55 -6.61 2.31 -3.00
C ALA A 55 -7.49 3.52 -3.36
N ALA A 56 -8.77 3.51 -2.99
CA ALA A 56 -9.69 4.62 -3.22
C ALA A 56 -9.30 5.87 -2.44
N ILE A 57 -8.99 5.74 -1.15
CA ILE A 57 -8.55 6.87 -0.32
C ILE A 57 -7.23 7.45 -0.85
N ALA A 58 -6.26 6.61 -1.23
CA ALA A 58 -5.00 7.06 -1.82
C ALA A 58 -5.22 7.79 -3.15
N THR A 59 -6.10 7.28 -4.01
CA THR A 59 -6.45 7.88 -5.30
C THR A 59 -7.15 9.22 -5.12
N LEU A 60 -8.18 9.29 -4.25
CA LEU A 60 -8.90 10.53 -3.96
C LEU A 60 -8.00 11.57 -3.31
N GLY A 61 -7.13 11.16 -2.39
CA GLY A 61 -6.12 12.04 -1.79
C GLY A 61 -5.14 12.59 -2.82
N SER A 62 -4.68 11.75 -3.75
CA SER A 62 -3.79 12.16 -4.84
C SER A 62 -4.48 13.15 -5.80
N LEU A 63 -5.75 12.92 -6.16
CA LEU A 63 -6.53 13.83 -6.97
C LEU A 63 -6.80 15.15 -6.24
N TYR A 64 -7.15 15.09 -4.97
CA TYR A 64 -7.34 16.30 -4.15
C TYR A 64 -6.09 17.19 -4.16
N LEU A 65 -4.90 16.59 -4.01
CA LEU A 65 -3.64 17.36 -4.02
C LEU A 65 -3.35 17.99 -5.38
N SER A 66 -3.69 17.36 -6.51
CA SER A 66 -3.45 17.94 -7.82
C SER A 66 -4.54 18.89 -8.28
N GLU A 67 -5.83 18.54 -8.08
CA GLU A 67 -6.95 19.30 -8.65
C GLU A 67 -7.44 20.44 -7.75
N ILE A 68 -7.34 20.26 -6.43
CA ILE A 68 -7.84 21.25 -5.47
C ILE A 68 -6.69 22.09 -4.88
N VAL A 69 -5.60 21.44 -4.51
CA VAL A 69 -4.42 22.13 -3.94
C VAL A 69 -3.47 22.64 -5.04
N HIS A 70 -3.69 22.20 -6.29
CA HIS A 70 -2.91 22.56 -7.48
C HIS A 70 -1.40 22.24 -7.36
N LEU A 71 -1.05 21.15 -6.67
CA LEU A 71 0.32 20.66 -6.67
C LEU A 71 0.63 19.98 -8.00
N ILE A 72 1.66 20.42 -8.68
CA ILE A 72 2.10 19.86 -9.96
C ILE A 72 2.75 18.48 -9.70
N PRO A 73 2.17 17.36 -10.20
CA PRO A 73 2.74 16.04 -9.98
C PRO A 73 4.03 15.86 -10.79
N CYS A 74 5.11 15.48 -10.13
CA CYS A 74 6.35 15.12 -10.79
C CYS A 74 6.22 13.79 -11.57
N LYS A 75 7.22 13.45 -12.37
CA LYS A 75 7.24 12.20 -13.17
C LYS A 75 7.05 10.94 -12.33
N LEU A 76 7.70 10.84 -11.17
CA LEU A 76 7.55 9.68 -10.26
C LEU A 76 6.17 9.64 -9.61
N CYS A 77 5.54 10.79 -9.33
CA CYS A 77 4.17 10.85 -8.87
C CYS A 77 3.19 10.27 -9.91
N TRP A 78 3.43 10.54 -11.20
CA TRP A 78 2.64 9.96 -12.28
C TRP A 78 2.77 8.44 -12.36
N PHE A 79 3.98 7.90 -12.21
CA PHE A 79 4.17 6.46 -12.17
C PHE A 79 3.43 5.82 -10.99
N GLN A 80 3.49 6.41 -9.79
CA GLN A 80 2.72 5.90 -8.64
C GLN A 80 1.22 5.89 -8.91
N ARG A 81 0.67 6.91 -9.59
CA ARG A 81 -0.73 6.97 -10.01
C ARG A 81 -1.11 5.85 -10.98
N ILE A 82 -0.25 5.59 -11.98
CA ILE A 82 -0.46 4.52 -12.97
C ILE A 82 -0.65 3.16 -12.30
N PHE A 83 0.05 2.91 -11.18
CA PHE A 83 -0.08 1.65 -10.44
C PHE A 83 -1.20 1.67 -9.39
N MET A 84 -1.53 2.83 -8.80
CA MET A 84 -2.55 2.93 -7.75
C MET A 84 -3.97 3.02 -8.30
N TYR A 85 -4.21 3.83 -9.32
CA TYR A 85 -5.56 4.11 -9.80
C TYR A 85 -6.29 2.88 -10.35
N PRO A 86 -5.66 2.02 -11.16
CA PRO A 86 -6.30 0.80 -11.62
C PRO A 86 -6.68 -0.15 -10.48
N LEU A 87 -5.95 -0.14 -9.35
CA LEU A 87 -6.25 -0.99 -8.21
C LEU A 87 -7.64 -0.71 -7.62
N VAL A 88 -8.14 0.53 -7.69
CA VAL A 88 -9.50 0.85 -7.23
C VAL A 88 -10.53 0.04 -8.00
N VAL A 89 -10.40 0.01 -9.34
CA VAL A 89 -11.35 -0.71 -10.21
C VAL A 89 -11.19 -2.22 -10.08
N VAL A 90 -9.95 -2.70 -10.17
CA VAL A 90 -9.64 -4.14 -10.09
C VAL A 90 -10.11 -4.72 -8.77
N LEU A 91 -9.76 -4.09 -7.64
CA LEU A 91 -10.16 -4.54 -6.31
C LEU A 91 -11.67 -4.38 -6.06
N GLY A 92 -12.29 -3.31 -6.54
CA GLY A 92 -13.73 -3.09 -6.40
C GLY A 92 -14.57 -4.14 -7.14
N VAL A 93 -14.16 -4.50 -8.37
CA VAL A 93 -14.80 -5.58 -9.13
C VAL A 93 -14.57 -6.94 -8.46
N ALA A 94 -13.33 -7.21 -8.04
CA ALA A 94 -12.98 -8.45 -7.37
C ALA A 94 -13.72 -8.63 -6.04
N ALA A 95 -13.82 -7.58 -5.23
CA ALA A 95 -14.53 -7.59 -3.96
C ALA A 95 -16.02 -7.91 -4.14
N ARG A 96 -16.67 -7.33 -5.17
CA ARG A 96 -18.08 -7.63 -5.50
C ARG A 96 -18.28 -9.08 -5.96
N ARG A 97 -17.31 -9.62 -6.71
CA ARG A 97 -17.38 -11.00 -7.25
C ARG A 97 -16.82 -12.03 -6.27
N ARG A 98 -16.22 -11.61 -5.17
CA ARG A 98 -15.45 -12.45 -4.22
C ARG A 98 -14.36 -13.25 -4.94
N ASP A 99 -13.71 -12.62 -5.92
CA ASP A 99 -12.73 -13.27 -6.78
C ASP A 99 -11.30 -13.04 -6.23
N ALA A 100 -10.77 -14.08 -5.60
CA ALA A 100 -9.40 -14.06 -5.07
C ALA A 100 -8.31 -14.22 -6.15
N SER A 101 -8.67 -14.52 -7.40
CA SER A 101 -7.70 -14.73 -8.50
C SER A 101 -6.91 -13.47 -8.85
N VAL A 102 -7.51 -12.29 -8.63
CA VAL A 102 -6.86 -10.99 -8.85
C VAL A 102 -5.67 -10.72 -7.94
N ARG A 103 -5.47 -11.56 -6.91
CA ARG A 103 -4.42 -11.38 -5.90
C ARG A 103 -3.03 -11.18 -6.53
N LEU A 104 -2.64 -12.03 -7.48
CA LEU A 104 -1.33 -11.94 -8.12
C LEU A 104 -1.17 -10.62 -8.89
N THR A 105 -2.13 -10.26 -9.69
CA THR A 105 -2.13 -8.98 -10.44
C THR A 105 -2.05 -7.78 -9.50
N THR A 106 -2.86 -7.79 -8.44
CA THR A 106 -2.83 -6.73 -7.40
C THR A 106 -1.46 -6.64 -6.74
N MET A 107 -0.87 -7.78 -6.37
CA MET A 107 0.46 -7.82 -5.75
C MET A 107 1.54 -7.27 -6.69
N LEU A 108 1.54 -7.64 -7.96
CA LEU A 108 2.52 -7.13 -8.94
C LEU A 108 2.41 -5.60 -9.08
N LEU A 109 1.21 -5.08 -9.27
CA LEU A 109 0.99 -3.62 -9.36
C LEU A 109 1.42 -2.91 -8.07
N ALA A 110 1.04 -3.46 -6.91
CA ALA A 110 1.37 -2.87 -5.62
C ALA A 110 2.88 -2.93 -5.32
N TRP A 111 3.60 -4.01 -5.68
CA TRP A 111 5.06 -4.10 -5.52
C TRP A 111 5.80 -3.09 -6.39
N ILE A 112 5.42 -2.95 -7.67
CA ILE A 112 6.03 -1.97 -8.57
C ILE A 112 5.76 -0.56 -8.05
N GLY A 113 4.51 -0.25 -7.69
CA GLY A 113 4.13 1.03 -7.12
C GLY A 113 4.89 1.36 -5.82
N ALA A 114 5.04 0.38 -4.92
CA ALA A 114 5.80 0.52 -3.68
C ALA A 114 7.29 0.79 -3.95
N ALA A 115 7.91 0.06 -4.87
CA ALA A 115 9.31 0.27 -5.25
C ALA A 115 9.55 1.68 -5.80
N ILE A 116 8.65 2.16 -6.67
CA ILE A 116 8.71 3.55 -7.18
C ILE A 116 8.53 4.56 -6.05
N ALA A 117 7.61 4.32 -5.11
CA ALA A 117 7.36 5.22 -4.00
C ALA A 117 8.56 5.29 -3.03
N VAL A 118 9.18 4.16 -2.72
CA VAL A 118 10.40 4.09 -1.90
C VAL A 118 11.57 4.80 -2.59
N TYR A 119 11.78 4.55 -3.90
CA TYR A 119 12.81 5.25 -4.67
C TYR A 119 12.56 6.76 -4.71
N HIS A 120 11.32 7.20 -4.91
CA HIS A 120 10.96 8.61 -4.88
C HIS A 120 11.20 9.23 -3.50
N TYR A 121 10.88 8.53 -2.42
CA TYR A 121 11.19 8.98 -1.07
C TYR A 121 12.70 9.10 -0.83
N ALA A 122 13.49 8.15 -1.34
CA ALA A 122 14.94 8.20 -1.26
C ALA A 122 15.52 9.42 -1.99
N ILE A 123 15.00 9.79 -3.17
CA ILE A 123 15.40 11.00 -3.89
C ILE A 123 15.05 12.28 -3.11
N GLN A 124 13.91 12.32 -2.42
CA GLN A 124 13.58 13.47 -1.58
C GLN A 124 14.54 13.61 -0.38
N ARG A 125 15.03 12.49 0.14
CA ARG A 125 15.99 12.47 1.25
C ARG A 125 17.42 12.74 0.79
N TYR A 126 17.79 12.19 -0.36
CA TYR A 126 19.12 12.24 -0.95
C TYR A 126 19.02 12.67 -2.42
N PRO A 127 18.95 14.01 -2.70
CA PRO A 127 18.74 14.53 -4.05
C PRO A 127 19.78 14.08 -5.08
N SER A 128 20.99 13.71 -4.62
CA SER A 128 22.04 13.17 -5.47
C SER A 128 21.69 11.85 -6.18
N LEU A 129 20.71 11.09 -5.66
CA LEU A 129 20.22 9.86 -6.28
C LEU A 129 19.29 10.12 -7.49
N GLY A 130 18.82 11.36 -7.67
CA GLY A 130 17.83 11.71 -8.68
C GLY A 130 18.34 11.73 -10.12
N GLY A 131 19.65 11.78 -10.37
CA GLY A 131 20.28 11.61 -11.68
C GLY A 131 19.72 12.42 -12.84
N GLY A 132 19.06 13.56 -12.62
CA GLY A 132 18.45 14.37 -13.68
C GLY A 132 17.21 13.77 -14.34
N SER A 133 16.64 12.72 -13.79
CA SER A 133 15.50 11.97 -14.37
C SER A 133 14.16 12.73 -14.35
N CYS A 134 14.08 13.84 -13.63
CA CYS A 134 12.87 14.63 -13.43
C CYS A 134 12.98 16.01 -14.05
N ASP A 135 11.85 16.54 -14.50
CA ASP A 135 11.77 17.86 -15.11
C ASP A 135 12.15 18.98 -14.12
N ALA A 136 12.84 20.01 -14.62
CA ALA A 136 13.22 21.16 -13.80
C ALA A 136 12.00 21.95 -13.28
N SER A 137 10.87 21.91 -14.01
CA SER A 137 9.60 22.56 -13.62
C SER A 137 8.86 21.82 -12.50
N ALA A 138 9.11 20.49 -12.32
CA ALA A 138 8.51 19.66 -11.30
C ALA A 138 9.56 18.65 -10.77
N PRO A 139 10.58 19.10 -10.02
CA PRO A 139 11.67 18.25 -9.59
C PRO A 139 11.18 17.20 -8.58
N CYS A 140 11.57 15.94 -8.78
CA CYS A 140 11.19 14.85 -7.88
C CYS A 140 11.79 14.96 -6.48
N SER A 141 12.83 15.77 -6.31
CA SER A 141 13.42 16.08 -5.01
C SER A 141 12.61 17.10 -4.21
N ALA A 142 11.69 17.84 -4.87
CA ALA A 142 10.86 18.82 -4.17
C ALA A 142 9.82 18.12 -3.28
N ALA A 143 9.93 18.32 -1.98
CA ALA A 143 8.98 17.82 -1.00
C ALA A 143 7.91 18.90 -0.72
N TYR A 144 6.81 18.89 -1.48
CA TYR A 144 5.68 19.81 -1.29
C TYR A 144 4.98 19.65 0.07
N ILE A 145 5.02 18.46 0.64
CA ILE A 145 4.54 18.13 1.99
C ILE A 145 5.67 17.44 2.71
N TRP A 146 6.02 17.98 3.88
CA TRP A 146 7.03 17.42 4.76
C TRP A 146 6.55 17.57 6.20
N GLN A 147 5.79 16.57 6.68
CA GLN A 147 5.19 16.60 8.01
C GLN A 147 6.04 15.75 8.96
N TRP A 148 6.30 16.26 10.15
CA TRP A 148 7.10 15.59 11.19
C TRP A 148 8.46 15.11 10.71
N ASP A 149 9.08 15.82 9.77
CA ASP A 149 10.39 15.54 9.17
C ASP A 149 10.56 14.18 8.45
N PHE A 150 9.47 13.42 8.26
CA PHE A 150 9.53 12.15 7.54
C PHE A 150 8.30 11.83 6.67
N VAL A 151 7.13 12.40 6.94
CA VAL A 151 5.93 12.11 6.16
C VAL A 151 5.86 13.02 4.93
N SER A 152 6.01 12.43 3.76
CA SER A 152 5.89 13.10 2.46
C SER A 152 4.90 12.36 1.55
N ILE A 153 4.57 12.92 0.39
CA ILE A 153 3.64 12.29 -0.56
C ILE A 153 4.09 10.88 -0.95
N PRO A 154 5.37 10.63 -1.36
CA PRO A 154 5.80 9.26 -1.65
C PRO A 154 5.80 8.33 -0.43
N TYR A 155 6.02 8.84 0.80
CA TYR A 155 5.84 8.05 2.01
C TYR A 155 4.38 7.58 2.17
N MET A 156 3.41 8.48 1.95
CA MET A 156 1.98 8.14 1.98
C MET A 156 1.62 7.09 0.93
N ALA A 157 2.17 7.20 -0.28
CA ALA A 157 1.97 6.23 -1.34
C ALA A 157 2.60 4.86 -0.99
N ALA A 158 3.82 4.84 -0.45
CA ALA A 158 4.50 3.62 -0.03
C ALA A 158 3.71 2.89 1.07
N SER A 159 3.18 3.62 2.07
CA SER A 159 2.37 3.04 3.15
C SER A 159 1.05 2.46 2.63
N ALA A 160 0.40 3.11 1.66
CA ALA A 160 -0.82 2.59 1.04
C ALA A 160 -0.55 1.31 0.23
N PHE A 161 0.49 1.29 -0.62
CA PHE A 161 0.89 0.07 -1.33
C PHE A 161 1.27 -1.05 -0.37
N GLY A 162 2.04 -0.74 0.69
CA GLY A 162 2.41 -1.71 1.72
C GLY A 162 1.19 -2.34 2.41
N LEU A 163 0.18 -1.54 2.75
CA LEU A 163 -1.03 -2.04 3.37
C LEU A 163 -1.84 -2.93 2.41
N ILE A 164 -1.93 -2.56 1.13
CA ILE A 164 -2.56 -3.41 0.09
C ILE A 164 -1.84 -4.75 0.00
N LEU A 165 -0.50 -4.77 0.02
CA LEU A 165 0.29 -6.01 0.01
C LEU A 165 -0.01 -6.89 1.23
N VAL A 166 -0.06 -6.31 2.43
CA VAL A 166 -0.40 -7.05 3.67
C VAL A 166 -1.78 -7.69 3.54
N LEU A 167 -2.78 -6.96 3.03
CA LEU A 167 -4.13 -7.49 2.81
C LEU A 167 -4.16 -8.62 1.76
N MET A 168 -3.35 -8.53 0.71
CA MET A 168 -3.23 -9.61 -0.28
C MET A 168 -2.52 -10.86 0.28
N PHE A 169 -1.59 -10.70 1.22
CA PHE A 169 -1.01 -11.82 1.95
C PHE A 169 -2.02 -12.45 2.92
N ALA A 170 -2.84 -11.64 3.62
CA ALA A 170 -3.93 -12.13 4.46
C ALA A 170 -4.95 -12.93 3.64
N LEU A 171 -5.38 -12.42 2.49
CA LEU A 171 -6.27 -13.12 1.56
C LEU A 171 -5.72 -14.49 1.16
N ARG A 172 -4.41 -14.58 0.82
CA ARG A 172 -3.76 -15.87 0.52
C ARG A 172 -3.87 -16.86 1.67
N SER A 173 -3.57 -16.39 2.88
CA SER A 173 -3.57 -17.23 4.08
C SER A 173 -4.98 -17.73 4.38
N ASN A 174 -5.99 -16.88 4.25
CA ASN A 174 -7.39 -17.23 4.50
C ASN A 174 -7.92 -18.22 3.45
N VAL A 175 -7.63 -18.00 2.16
CA VAL A 175 -8.00 -18.95 1.10
C VAL A 175 -7.33 -20.31 1.31
N ALA A 176 -6.04 -20.33 1.66
CA ALA A 176 -5.31 -21.58 1.89
C ALA A 176 -5.87 -22.37 3.10
N ARG A 177 -6.41 -21.70 4.12
CA ARG A 177 -7.05 -22.35 5.28
C ARG A 177 -8.45 -22.89 4.97
N MET A 178 -9.13 -22.34 3.97
CA MET A 178 -10.48 -22.77 3.55
C MET A 178 -10.46 -23.98 2.61
N LEU A 179 -9.32 -24.24 1.94
CA LEU A 179 -9.18 -25.43 1.09
C LEU A 179 -8.86 -26.63 1.98
N PRO A 180 -9.72 -27.69 2.02
CA PRO A 180 -9.40 -28.91 2.75
C PRO A 180 -8.12 -29.52 2.19
N SER A 181 -7.31 -30.14 3.05
CA SER A 181 -6.14 -30.92 2.65
C SER A 181 -6.61 -32.20 1.91
N GLU A 182 -6.94 -32.09 0.65
CA GLU A 182 -7.28 -33.20 -0.24
C GLU A 182 -6.04 -33.99 -0.71
N SER A 183 -5.08 -34.21 0.16
CA SER A 183 -3.88 -34.98 -0.17
C SER A 183 -3.40 -35.85 1.00
N ALA A 184 -4.34 -36.58 1.60
CA ALA A 184 -4.01 -37.65 2.58
C ALA A 184 -4.90 -38.86 2.32
N GLU A 185 -4.95 -39.37 1.07
CA GLU A 185 -5.33 -40.75 0.73
C GLU A 185 -4.38 -41.33 -0.29
#